data_df9ab7cbe274d6e8fdf4ae2a7cb5757a
#
_entry.id   df9ab7cbe274d6e8fdf4ae2a7cb5757a
#
_cell.length_a   1.000
_cell.length_b   1.000
_cell.length_c   1.000
_cell.angle_alpha   90.00
_cell.angle_beta   90.00
_cell.angle_gamma   90.00
#
_symmetry.space_group_name_H-M   'P 1'
#
loop_
_entity.id
_entity.type
_entity.pdbx_description
1 polymer ?
#
loop_
_entity_poly.entity_id
_entity_poly.type
_entity_poly.pdbx_seq_one_letter_code
_entity_poly.pdbx_strand_id
1 'polypeptide(L)'
;MQAIILAAGMGKRLKELTQDRTKCMVQVNGVALIDRMLHQIERRHLSRIVIVVGYEGEKLMEYIDTLGIRTPIVYVHNPIYDKTNNIYSLALAKDYLCQDDTLLFESDLIFEDSVIDQLLDDPRETLALVDKYKSCLLYTSPSPRD
;
A
#
# COMPACT_ATOMS: atom_id res chain seq x y z
N MET A 1 11.46 -7.77 10.81
CA MET A 1 10.33 -7.72 9.86
C MET A 1 10.12 -6.30 9.38
N GLN A 2 9.74 -6.16 8.14
CA GLN A 2 9.50 -4.88 7.46
C GLN A 2 8.13 -4.87 6.79
N ALA A 3 7.68 -3.70 6.34
CA ALA A 3 6.53 -3.56 5.46
C ALA A 3 6.95 -3.00 4.10
N ILE A 4 6.29 -3.42 3.03
CA ILE A 4 6.41 -2.83 1.70
C ILE A 4 5.00 -2.40 1.27
N ILE A 5 4.86 -1.15 0.85
CA ILE A 5 3.59 -0.60 0.35
C ILE A 5 3.77 -0.21 -1.12
N LEU A 6 2.90 -0.72 -1.98
CA LEU A 6 2.92 -0.40 -3.40
C LEU A 6 1.97 0.76 -3.67
N ALA A 7 2.51 1.95 -3.89
CA ALA A 7 1.77 3.19 -4.01
C ALA A 7 2.07 3.99 -5.30
N ALA A 8 2.59 3.33 -6.32
CA ALA A 8 3.01 3.99 -7.55
C ALA A 8 1.88 4.22 -8.57
N GLY A 9 0.74 3.53 -8.44
CA GLY A 9 -0.34 3.53 -9.41
C GLY A 9 -1.09 4.86 -9.51
N MET A 10 -1.66 5.13 -10.68
CA MET A 10 -2.36 6.40 -10.98
C MET A 10 -3.79 6.47 -10.41
N GLY A 11 -4.42 5.34 -10.07
CA GLY A 11 -5.80 5.34 -9.60
C GLY A 11 -6.80 5.86 -10.63
N LYS A 12 -6.62 5.57 -11.90
CA LYS A 12 -7.44 6.08 -13.02
C LYS A 12 -8.96 5.88 -12.85
N ARG A 13 -9.33 4.84 -12.11
CA ARG A 13 -10.75 4.53 -11.86
C ARG A 13 -11.45 5.52 -10.92
N LEU A 14 -10.69 6.22 -10.11
CA LEU A 14 -11.20 7.20 -9.15
C LEU A 14 -11.36 8.60 -9.77
N LYS A 15 -10.97 8.77 -11.03
CA LYS A 15 -11.15 10.00 -11.83
C LYS A 15 -10.77 11.28 -11.06
N GLU A 16 -11.77 12.10 -10.74
CA GLU A 16 -11.57 13.40 -10.10
C GLU A 16 -10.87 13.33 -8.75
N LEU A 17 -11.04 12.23 -8.01
CA LEU A 17 -10.41 12.05 -6.69
C LEU A 17 -8.90 11.88 -6.78
N THR A 18 -8.37 11.54 -7.96
CA THR A 18 -6.93 11.27 -8.15
C THR A 18 -6.29 12.17 -9.22
N GLN A 19 -6.94 13.27 -9.59
CA GLN A 19 -6.40 14.20 -10.59
C GLN A 19 -5.05 14.80 -10.18
N ASP A 20 -4.89 15.14 -8.91
CA ASP A 20 -3.75 15.85 -8.36
C ASP A 20 -3.07 15.11 -7.21
N ARG A 21 -3.47 13.87 -6.95
CA ARG A 21 -2.96 13.05 -5.84
C ARG A 21 -3.04 11.57 -6.15
N THR A 22 -2.22 10.77 -5.47
CA THR A 22 -2.33 9.33 -5.58
C THR A 22 -3.59 8.82 -4.86
N LYS A 23 -4.08 7.63 -5.26
CA LYS A 23 -5.28 7.03 -4.66
C LYS A 23 -5.17 6.79 -3.16
N CYS A 24 -3.97 6.55 -2.63
CA CYS A 24 -3.79 6.32 -1.19
C CYS A 24 -3.91 7.59 -0.34
N MET A 25 -3.93 8.76 -0.97
CA MET A 25 -4.23 10.04 -0.30
C MET A 25 -5.72 10.36 -0.26
N VAL A 26 -6.57 9.59 -0.93
CA VAL A 26 -8.02 9.75 -0.87
C VAL A 26 -8.48 9.53 0.57
N GLN A 27 -9.36 10.41 1.04
CA GLN A 27 -9.87 10.37 2.41
C GLN A 27 -11.16 9.56 2.50
N VAL A 28 -11.25 8.76 3.56
CA VAL A 28 -12.46 8.07 3.97
C VAL A 28 -12.73 8.48 5.42
N ASN A 29 -13.90 9.04 5.69
CA ASN A 29 -14.25 9.61 6.99
C ASN A 29 -13.21 10.65 7.48
N GLY A 30 -12.72 11.48 6.57
CA GLY A 30 -11.76 12.54 6.87
C GLY A 30 -10.31 12.09 7.09
N VAL A 31 -10.01 10.81 6.92
CA VAL A 31 -8.66 10.25 7.10
C VAL A 31 -8.19 9.62 5.79
N ALA A 32 -7.01 10.00 5.32
CA ALA A 32 -6.43 9.41 4.12
C ALA A 32 -6.11 7.93 4.33
N LEU A 33 -6.23 7.14 3.27
CA LEU A 33 -5.95 5.70 3.31
C LEU A 33 -4.54 5.42 3.82
N ILE A 34 -3.56 6.16 3.31
CA ILE A 34 -2.16 5.99 3.71
C ILE A 34 -1.91 6.38 5.18
N ASP A 35 -2.57 7.42 5.68
CA ASP A 35 -2.48 7.83 7.08
C ASP A 35 -2.92 6.69 8.00
N ARG A 36 -4.11 6.16 7.75
CA ARG A 36 -4.66 5.03 8.50
C ARG A 36 -3.74 3.82 8.47
N MET A 37 -3.27 3.45 7.29
CA MET A 37 -2.41 2.28 7.09
C MET A 37 -1.07 2.44 7.81
N LEU A 38 -0.40 3.57 7.67
CA LEU A 38 0.91 3.80 8.30
C LEU A 38 0.82 3.77 9.83
N HIS A 39 -0.23 4.33 10.42
CA HIS A 39 -0.42 4.27 11.86
C HIS A 39 -0.73 2.85 12.34
N GLN A 40 -1.46 2.05 11.57
CA GLN A 40 -1.68 0.63 11.89
C GLN A 40 -0.37 -0.18 11.84
N ILE A 41 0.46 0.06 10.83
CA ILE A 41 1.75 -0.60 10.67
C ILE A 41 2.72 -0.18 11.79
N GLU A 42 2.77 1.12 12.10
CA GLU A 42 3.67 1.66 13.12
C GLU A 42 3.48 1.00 14.49
N ARG A 43 2.25 0.69 14.85
CA ARG A 43 1.94 0.00 16.10
C ARG A 43 2.56 -1.41 16.23
N ARG A 44 3.02 -1.98 15.13
CA ARG A 44 3.66 -3.31 15.11
C ARG A 44 5.18 -3.26 15.32
N HIS A 45 5.76 -2.05 15.43
CA HIS A 45 7.19 -1.85 15.69
C HIS A 45 8.11 -2.56 14.69
N LEU A 46 7.78 -2.45 13.41
CA LEU A 46 8.60 -3.03 12.33
C LEU A 46 9.92 -2.26 12.19
N SER A 47 10.92 -2.90 11.57
CA SER A 47 12.25 -2.30 11.39
C SER A 47 12.25 -1.13 10.40
N ARG A 48 11.39 -1.19 9.38
CA ARG A 48 11.24 -0.14 8.37
C ARG A 48 9.98 -0.32 7.54
N ILE A 49 9.59 0.74 6.85
CA ILE A 49 8.53 0.73 5.85
C ILE A 49 9.14 1.18 4.52
N VAL A 50 9.03 0.34 3.50
CA VAL A 50 9.44 0.67 2.13
C VAL A 50 8.18 1.05 1.35
N ILE A 51 8.16 2.22 0.73
CA ILE A 51 7.03 2.68 -0.06
C ILE A 51 7.49 2.89 -1.51
N VAL A 52 6.89 2.15 -2.43
CA VAL A 52 7.13 2.35 -3.86
C VAL A 52 6.19 3.43 -4.36
N VAL A 53 6.75 4.54 -4.81
CA VAL A 53 6.02 5.72 -5.26
C VAL A 53 6.19 5.93 -6.77
N GLY A 54 5.26 6.62 -7.38
CA GLY A 54 5.29 6.93 -8.80
C GLY A 54 4.45 8.16 -9.11
N TYR A 55 3.20 7.95 -9.52
CA TYR A 55 2.28 9.05 -9.80
C TYR A 55 2.12 9.95 -8.58
N GLU A 56 2.40 11.26 -8.78
CA GLU A 56 2.35 12.28 -7.71
C GLU A 56 3.14 11.88 -6.45
N GLY A 57 4.25 11.16 -6.65
CA GLY A 57 5.07 10.62 -5.57
C GLY A 57 5.61 11.68 -4.63
N GLU A 58 6.01 12.86 -5.14
CA GLU A 58 6.51 13.96 -4.31
C GLU A 58 5.43 14.47 -3.34
N LYS A 59 4.20 14.64 -3.81
CA LYS A 59 3.07 15.04 -2.96
C LYS A 59 2.78 14.00 -1.89
N LEU A 60 2.87 12.72 -2.23
CA LEU A 60 2.69 11.64 -1.27
C LEU A 60 3.78 11.67 -0.20
N MET A 61 5.05 11.82 -0.58
CA MET A 61 6.15 11.88 0.37
C MET A 61 6.03 13.08 1.30
N GLU A 62 5.69 14.26 0.79
CA GLU A 62 5.43 15.46 1.59
C GLU A 62 4.31 15.23 2.58
N TYR A 63 3.21 14.63 2.14
CA TYR A 63 2.08 14.32 3.01
C TYR A 63 2.47 13.35 4.12
N ILE A 64 3.20 12.29 3.82
CA ILE A 64 3.66 11.32 4.80
C ILE A 64 4.57 11.97 5.85
N ASP A 65 5.42 12.91 5.45
CA ASP A 65 6.28 13.65 6.37
C ASP A 65 5.48 14.43 7.42
N THR A 66 4.24 14.81 7.13
CA THR A 66 3.36 15.51 8.07
C THR A 66 2.72 14.58 9.12
N LEU A 67 2.76 13.28 8.92
CA LEU A 67 2.03 12.32 9.76
C LEU A 67 2.76 11.94 11.05
N GLY A 68 4.04 12.29 11.18
CA GLY A 68 4.81 12.01 12.39
C GLY A 68 5.10 10.53 12.62
N ILE A 69 5.22 9.74 11.56
CA ILE A 69 5.53 8.30 11.63
C ILE A 69 6.96 8.13 12.14
N ARG A 70 7.13 7.32 13.19
CA ARG A 70 8.43 7.09 13.83
C ARG A 70 9.22 5.96 13.20
N THR A 71 8.55 4.97 12.61
CA THR A 71 9.22 3.88 11.90
C THR A 71 9.98 4.44 10.70
N PRO A 72 11.24 4.05 10.47
CA PRO A 72 12.01 4.51 9.30
C PRO A 72 11.29 4.19 8.00
N ILE A 73 11.18 5.19 7.12
CA ILE A 73 10.55 5.05 5.81
C ILE A 73 11.61 5.20 4.72
N VAL A 74 11.60 4.27 3.77
CA VAL A 74 12.45 4.27 2.58
C VAL A 74 11.53 4.36 1.36
N TYR A 75 11.83 5.28 0.45
CA TYR A 75 11.10 5.43 -0.80
C TYR A 75 11.85 4.81 -1.96
N VAL A 76 11.13 4.08 -2.80
CA VAL A 76 11.61 3.53 -4.06
C VAL A 76 10.76 4.14 -5.17
N HIS A 77 11.39 4.72 -6.19
CA HIS A 77 10.68 5.39 -7.27
C HIS A 77 10.47 4.48 -8.46
N ASN A 78 9.23 4.42 -8.94
CA ASN A 78 8.89 3.80 -10.22
C ASN A 78 8.71 4.90 -11.28
N PRO A 79 9.71 5.17 -12.13
CA PRO A 79 9.64 6.26 -13.12
C PRO A 79 8.71 5.96 -14.30
N ILE A 80 8.31 4.71 -14.47
CA ILE A 80 7.43 4.25 -15.55
C ILE A 80 6.13 3.67 -15.03
N TYR A 81 5.60 4.26 -13.95
CA TYR A 81 4.37 3.83 -13.30
C TYR A 81 3.16 3.76 -14.23
N ASP A 82 3.12 4.61 -15.26
CA ASP A 82 2.04 4.69 -16.24
C ASP A 82 2.02 3.53 -17.25
N LYS A 83 3.13 2.82 -17.37
CA LYS A 83 3.32 1.71 -18.32
C LYS A 83 3.49 0.36 -17.65
N THR A 84 3.50 0.32 -16.32
CA THR A 84 3.79 -0.88 -15.55
C THR A 84 2.71 -1.14 -14.49
N ASN A 85 2.77 -2.29 -13.86
CA ASN A 85 1.84 -2.75 -12.84
C ASN A 85 2.54 -2.96 -11.49
N ASN A 86 1.80 -3.46 -10.52
CA ASN A 86 2.30 -3.70 -9.16
C ASN A 86 3.48 -4.68 -9.11
N ILE A 87 3.53 -5.66 -10.00
CA ILE A 87 4.64 -6.63 -10.05
C ILE A 87 5.95 -5.91 -10.38
N TYR A 88 5.92 -4.98 -11.31
CA TYR A 88 7.11 -4.17 -11.62
C TYR A 88 7.53 -3.29 -10.44
N SER A 89 6.58 -2.65 -9.78
CA SER A 89 6.86 -1.87 -8.58
C SER A 89 7.48 -2.71 -7.47
N LEU A 90 6.98 -3.92 -7.27
CA LEU A 90 7.56 -4.86 -6.31
C LEU A 90 8.98 -5.29 -6.73
N ALA A 91 9.20 -5.51 -8.03
CA ALA A 91 10.52 -5.86 -8.55
C ALA A 91 11.56 -4.76 -8.29
N LEU A 92 11.16 -3.48 -8.35
CA LEU A 92 12.04 -2.36 -8.01
C LEU A 92 12.45 -2.37 -6.52
N ALA A 93 11.61 -2.91 -5.66
CA ALA A 93 11.89 -3.05 -4.23
C ALA A 93 12.54 -4.40 -3.87
N LYS A 94 12.97 -5.19 -4.85
CA LYS A 94 13.49 -6.55 -4.68
C LYS A 94 14.62 -6.62 -3.66
N ASP A 95 15.56 -5.69 -3.69
CA ASP A 95 16.69 -5.70 -2.78
C ASP A 95 16.26 -5.59 -1.32
N TYR A 96 15.24 -4.81 -1.05
CA TYR A 96 14.62 -4.74 0.28
C TYR A 96 13.84 -6.00 0.63
N LEU A 97 13.04 -6.49 -0.31
CA LEU A 97 12.22 -7.69 -0.12
C LEU A 97 13.07 -8.89 0.31
N CYS A 98 14.27 -9.02 -0.24
CA CYS A 98 15.17 -10.13 0.05
C CYS A 98 15.95 -10.00 1.37
N GLN A 99 15.84 -8.86 2.06
CA GLN A 99 16.63 -8.62 3.27
C GLN A 99 15.94 -9.07 4.56
N ASP A 100 14.61 -9.17 4.57
CA ASP A 100 13.88 -9.43 5.80
C ASP A 100 12.48 -9.99 5.49
N ASP A 101 11.85 -10.60 6.48
CA ASP A 101 10.45 -10.97 6.42
C ASP A 101 9.59 -9.75 6.17
N THR A 102 8.64 -9.86 5.26
CA THR A 102 7.93 -8.71 4.72
C THR A 102 6.41 -8.88 4.79
N LEU A 103 5.74 -7.85 5.31
CA LEU A 103 4.32 -7.61 5.10
C LEU A 103 4.15 -6.76 3.85
N LEU A 104 3.46 -7.28 2.85
CA LEU A 104 3.20 -6.56 1.59
C LEU A 104 1.78 -6.01 1.59
N PHE A 105 1.66 -4.71 1.32
CA PHE A 105 0.38 -4.01 1.26
C PHE A 105 0.15 -3.35 -0.10
N GLU A 106 -1.07 -3.45 -0.58
CA GLU A 106 -1.59 -2.53 -1.58
C GLU A 106 -1.96 -1.20 -0.90
N SER A 107 -1.84 -0.09 -1.61
CA SER A 107 -1.99 1.24 -0.99
C SER A 107 -3.44 1.72 -0.82
N ASP A 108 -4.41 1.01 -1.37
CA ASP A 108 -5.83 1.40 -1.39
C ASP A 108 -6.70 0.54 -0.47
N LEU A 109 -6.11 -0.03 0.56
CA LEU A 109 -6.80 -0.93 1.48
C LEU A 109 -7.30 -0.19 2.73
N ILE A 110 -8.47 -0.62 3.20
CA ILE A 110 -8.97 -0.34 4.54
C ILE A 110 -9.19 -1.69 5.21
N PHE A 111 -8.59 -1.88 6.37
CA PHE A 111 -8.70 -3.13 7.12
C PHE A 111 -8.65 -2.89 8.62
N GLU A 112 -9.15 -3.82 9.38
CA GLU A 112 -9.07 -3.81 10.85
C GLU A 112 -7.66 -4.20 11.32
N ASP A 113 -7.25 -3.70 12.49
CA ASP A 113 -5.95 -4.04 13.10
C ASP A 113 -5.74 -5.55 13.25
N SER A 114 -6.80 -6.30 13.55
CA SER A 114 -6.76 -7.75 13.70
C SER A 114 -6.26 -8.49 12.46
N VAL A 115 -6.39 -7.89 11.27
CA VAL A 115 -5.92 -8.47 10.01
C VAL A 115 -4.40 -8.66 10.00
N ILE A 116 -3.67 -7.65 10.47
CA ILE A 116 -2.21 -7.75 10.57
C ILE A 116 -1.84 -8.80 11.62
N ASP A 117 -2.53 -8.81 12.76
CA ASP A 117 -2.26 -9.78 13.82
C ASP A 117 -2.49 -11.22 13.35
N GLN A 118 -3.54 -11.47 12.56
CA GLN A 118 -3.79 -12.78 11.97
C GLN A 118 -2.64 -13.25 11.08
N LEU A 119 -2.07 -12.36 10.28
CA LEU A 119 -0.92 -12.69 9.45
C LEU A 119 0.34 -12.97 10.28
N LEU A 120 0.59 -12.15 11.30
CA LEU A 120 1.78 -12.28 12.14
C LEU A 120 1.74 -13.52 13.05
N ASP A 121 0.57 -13.92 13.49
CA ASP A 121 0.37 -15.06 14.40
C ASP A 121 0.39 -16.42 13.67
N ASP A 122 0.25 -16.43 12.35
CA ASP A 122 0.24 -17.66 11.56
C ASP A 122 1.69 -18.13 11.32
N PRO A 123 2.01 -19.40 11.65
CA PRO A 123 3.39 -19.89 11.55
C PRO A 123 3.85 -20.24 10.14
N ARG A 124 2.97 -20.19 9.14
CA ARG A 124 3.34 -20.53 7.77
C ARG A 124 4.25 -19.46 7.14
N GLU A 125 5.15 -19.89 6.28
CA GLU A 125 6.18 -19.02 5.71
C GLU A 125 5.65 -17.99 4.71
N THR A 126 4.62 -18.36 3.94
CA THR A 126 4.05 -17.48 2.92
C THR A 126 2.53 -17.49 3.02
N LEU A 127 1.95 -16.32 3.20
CA LEU A 127 0.53 -16.14 3.43
C LEU A 127 -0.05 -15.05 2.54
N ALA A 128 -1.29 -15.24 2.13
CA ALA A 128 -2.12 -14.20 1.56
C ALA A 128 -3.44 -14.15 2.32
N LEU A 129 -3.82 -12.97 2.77
CA LEU A 129 -5.14 -12.79 3.36
C LEU A 129 -6.16 -12.61 2.24
N VAL A 130 -7.21 -13.41 2.30
CA VAL A 130 -8.29 -13.39 1.31
C VAL A 130 -9.63 -13.32 2.02
N ASP A 131 -10.59 -12.66 1.39
CA ASP A 131 -11.97 -12.64 1.85
C ASP A 131 -12.86 -13.49 0.92
N LYS A 132 -14.00 -13.90 1.44
CA LYS A 132 -14.99 -14.62 0.63
C LYS A 132 -15.61 -13.68 -0.38
N TYR A 133 -15.62 -14.14 -1.61
CA TYR A 133 -16.26 -13.43 -2.70
C TYR A 133 -17.76 -13.26 -2.43
N LYS A 134 -18.26 -12.03 -2.62
CA LYS A 134 -19.67 -11.71 -2.56
C LYS A 134 -20.13 -11.18 -3.92
N SER A 135 -21.16 -11.80 -4.49
CA SER A 135 -21.62 -11.46 -5.84
C SER A 135 -22.04 -10.00 -5.99
N CYS A 136 -22.52 -9.35 -4.94
CA CYS A 136 -22.90 -7.94 -4.96
C CYS A 136 -21.73 -6.98 -5.20
N LEU A 137 -20.49 -7.43 -5.04
CA LEU A 137 -19.30 -6.63 -5.30
C LEU A 137 -18.91 -6.60 -6.78
N LEU A 138 -19.51 -7.44 -7.61
CA LEU A 138 -19.19 -7.52 -9.05
C LEU A 138 -19.50 -6.23 -9.81
N TYR A 139 -20.52 -5.51 -9.39
CA TYR A 139 -20.95 -4.28 -10.08
C TYR A 139 -19.98 -3.12 -9.93
N THR A 140 -19.13 -3.16 -8.92
CA THR A 140 -18.21 -2.09 -8.60
C THR A 140 -16.78 -2.40 -8.97
N SER A 141 -16.49 -3.65 -9.30
CA SER A 141 -15.16 -4.10 -9.66
C SER A 141 -15.09 -4.45 -11.14
N PRO A 142 -14.27 -3.78 -11.94
CA PRO A 142 -13.99 -4.24 -13.28
C PRO A 142 -13.33 -5.61 -13.23
N SER A 143 -13.52 -6.38 -14.29
CA SER A 143 -12.90 -7.69 -14.38
C SER A 143 -11.37 -7.57 -14.27
N PRO A 144 -10.71 -8.43 -13.49
CA PRO A 144 -9.27 -8.42 -13.39
C PRO A 144 -8.55 -8.66 -14.72
N ARG A 145 -9.26 -9.08 -15.73
CA ARG A 145 -8.74 -9.40 -17.06
C ARG A 145 -8.91 -8.28 -18.08
N ASP A 146 -9.56 -7.22 -17.71
CA ASP A 146 -9.83 -6.09 -18.59
C ASP A 146 -8.67 -5.11 -18.63
#